data_b55f47226f6dd1fa3d9f7d218e1491fb
#
_entry.id   b55f47226f6dd1fa3d9f7d218e1491fb
#
_cell.length_a   1.000
_cell.length_b   1.000
_cell.length_c   1.000
_cell.angle_alpha   90.00
_cell.angle_beta   90.00
_cell.angle_gamma   90.00
#
_symmetry.space_group_name_H-M   'P 1'
#
loop_
_entity.id
_entity.type
_entity.pdbx_description
1 polymer ?
#
loop_
_entity_poly.entity_id
_entity_poly.type
_entity_poly.pdbx_seq_one_letter_code
_entity_poly.pdbx_strand_id
1 'polypeptide(L)'
;SMNDFICSIYDNELIDNLKSCNEFSFHIETREMTFAVNPDNIYKIELPVDKEKCKDLLTKFDCIFKDKEKTIIGHNIKTDIALLAKYDIEIDNKLWDVMIAHYLIEPELNHSLDYLSDIYAKDGGDIRWQLYEKFKALLSENNLDNLFYEIEMPLVRVLAQMEANGVKIDIEGLRQISEEQAKEIAGIESSIYEIAETPFN
;
A
#
# COMPACT_ATOMS: atom_id res chain seq x y z
N SER A 1 -14.46 1.52 31.67
CA SER A 1 -14.28 2.97 31.88
C SER A 1 -14.88 3.73 30.69
N MET A 2 -15.06 5.04 30.85
CA MET A 2 -15.62 5.88 29.77
C MET A 2 -14.75 5.87 28.50
N ASN A 3 -13.43 5.70 28.65
CA ASN A 3 -12.51 5.54 27.54
C ASN A 3 -12.71 4.21 26.78
N ASP A 4 -13.03 3.12 27.48
CA ASP A 4 -13.30 1.83 26.84
C ASP A 4 -14.61 1.85 26.05
N PHE A 5 -15.58 2.65 26.50
CA PHE A 5 -16.85 2.82 25.82
C PHE A 5 -16.76 3.72 24.56
N ILE A 6 -15.98 4.78 24.63
CA ILE A 6 -15.69 5.66 23.47
C ILE A 6 -14.92 4.89 22.41
N CYS A 7 -13.89 4.13 22.80
CA CYS A 7 -13.12 3.27 21.88
C CYS A 7 -14.02 2.27 21.15
N SER A 8 -14.96 1.61 21.85
CA SER A 8 -15.86 0.61 21.24
C SER A 8 -16.89 1.18 20.25
N ILE A 9 -17.33 2.43 20.42
CA ILE A 9 -18.27 3.09 19.50
C ILE A 9 -17.56 3.54 18.22
N TYR A 10 -16.38 4.14 18.35
CA TYR A 10 -15.56 4.56 17.19
C TYR A 10 -15.10 3.39 16.36
N ASP A 11 -14.71 2.28 16.99
CA ASP A 11 -14.29 1.06 16.31
C ASP A 11 -15.39 0.51 15.40
N ASN A 12 -16.65 0.49 15.86
CA ASN A 12 -17.78 -0.02 15.09
C ASN A 12 -18.14 0.87 13.91
N GLU A 13 -18.17 2.20 14.10
CA GLU A 13 -18.42 3.15 13.01
C GLU A 13 -17.33 3.08 11.94
N LEU A 14 -16.07 3.05 12.36
CA LEU A 14 -14.94 2.90 11.44
C LEU A 14 -15.00 1.58 10.66
N ILE A 15 -15.26 0.47 11.33
CA ILE A 15 -15.38 -0.84 10.67
C ILE A 15 -16.53 -0.84 9.66
N ASP A 16 -17.66 -0.25 9.98
CA ASP A 16 -18.80 -0.14 9.05
C ASP A 16 -18.45 0.72 7.83
N ASN A 17 -17.75 1.84 8.03
CA ASN A 17 -17.27 2.68 6.95
C ASN A 17 -16.24 1.95 6.08
N LEU A 18 -15.30 1.22 6.70
CA LEU A 18 -14.32 0.40 5.98
C LEU A 18 -14.96 -0.77 5.20
N LYS A 19 -16.04 -1.36 5.73
CA LYS A 19 -16.80 -2.38 4.99
C LYS A 19 -17.48 -1.81 3.75
N SER A 20 -17.93 -0.57 3.81
CA SER A 20 -18.65 0.11 2.73
C SER A 20 -17.76 0.65 1.63
N CYS A 21 -16.47 0.91 1.90
CA CYS A 21 -15.53 1.45 0.91
C CYS A 21 -14.81 0.34 0.15
N ASN A 22 -14.38 0.63 -1.09
CA ASN A 22 -13.54 -0.26 -1.89
C ASN A 22 -12.05 -0.01 -1.69
N GLU A 23 -11.69 1.19 -1.24
CA GLU A 23 -10.34 1.65 -1.07
C GLU A 23 -10.23 2.37 0.27
N PHE A 24 -9.12 2.23 0.96
CA PHE A 24 -8.83 2.96 2.19
C PHE A 24 -7.32 3.16 2.35
N SER A 25 -6.91 4.28 2.94
CA SER A 25 -5.52 4.44 3.35
C SER A 25 -5.29 3.83 4.72
N PHE A 26 -4.08 3.36 4.95
CA PHE A 26 -3.69 2.71 6.19
C PHE A 26 -2.23 2.99 6.52
N HIS A 27 -1.96 3.18 7.81
CA HIS A 27 -0.63 3.19 8.37
C HIS A 27 -0.67 2.71 9.81
N ILE A 28 0.34 1.96 10.21
CA ILE A 28 0.49 1.50 11.58
C ILE A 28 1.89 1.78 12.10
N GLU A 29 1.96 2.31 13.30
CA GLU A 29 3.15 2.48 14.10
C GLU A 29 3.00 1.71 15.41
N THR A 30 4.04 1.71 16.24
CA THR A 30 4.05 0.95 17.51
C THR A 30 2.87 1.31 18.43
N ARG A 31 2.40 2.55 18.38
CA ARG A 31 1.42 3.11 19.33
C ARG A 31 0.16 3.67 18.70
N GLU A 32 0.10 3.72 17.38
CA GLU A 32 -1.03 4.31 16.67
C GLU A 32 -1.24 3.59 15.34
N MET A 33 -2.50 3.42 14.94
CA MET A 33 -2.84 3.12 13.56
C MET A 33 -3.81 4.16 13.02
N THR A 34 -3.68 4.44 11.74
CA THR A 34 -4.48 5.45 11.04
C THR A 34 -5.17 4.81 9.84
N PHE A 35 -6.47 5.10 9.68
CA PHE A 35 -7.25 4.79 8.49
C PHE A 35 -7.83 6.06 7.90
N ALA A 36 -7.97 6.10 6.58
CA ALA A 36 -8.81 7.08 5.93
C ALA A 36 -9.65 6.41 4.83
N VAL A 37 -10.95 6.65 4.84
CA VAL A 37 -11.90 6.10 3.85
C VAL A 37 -12.11 7.02 2.65
N ASN A 38 -11.64 8.25 2.77
CA ASN A 38 -11.49 9.27 1.73
C ASN A 38 -10.50 10.34 2.25
N PRO A 39 -10.11 11.35 1.46
CA PRO A 39 -9.12 12.34 1.88
C PRO A 39 -9.45 13.08 3.19
N ASP A 40 -10.73 13.29 3.49
CA ASP A 40 -11.17 14.14 4.60
C ASP A 40 -11.54 13.35 5.87
N ASN A 41 -11.87 12.06 5.73
CA ASN A 41 -12.31 11.22 6.84
C ASN A 41 -11.18 10.34 7.35
N ILE A 42 -10.45 10.86 8.34
CA ILE A 42 -9.27 10.22 8.93
C ILE A 42 -9.62 9.74 10.34
N TYR A 43 -9.27 8.49 10.63
CA TYR A 43 -9.46 7.85 11.93
C TYR A 43 -8.11 7.46 12.51
N LYS A 44 -7.83 7.91 13.73
CA LYS A 44 -6.63 7.57 14.49
C LYS A 44 -7.02 6.72 15.68
N ILE A 45 -6.34 5.61 15.86
CA ILE A 45 -6.59 4.66 16.93
C ILE A 45 -5.30 4.45 17.71
N GLU A 46 -5.33 4.74 18.99
CA GLU A 46 -4.23 4.45 19.90
C GLU A 46 -4.14 2.94 20.17
N LEU A 47 -2.96 2.37 19.99
CA LEU A 47 -2.71 0.96 20.22
C LEU A 47 -2.30 0.69 21.67
N PRO A 48 -2.90 -0.33 22.33
CA PRO A 48 -2.50 -0.75 23.65
C PRO A 48 -1.01 -1.12 23.74
N VAL A 49 -0.39 -0.83 24.89
CA VAL A 49 0.99 -1.28 25.19
C VAL A 49 1.04 -2.79 25.33
N ASP A 50 0.03 -3.35 25.99
CA ASP A 50 -0.11 -4.78 26.20
C ASP A 50 -0.31 -5.50 24.86
N LYS A 51 0.54 -6.48 24.59
CA LYS A 51 0.58 -7.18 23.31
C LYS A 51 -0.72 -7.93 23.00
N GLU A 52 -1.30 -8.59 23.98
CA GLU A 52 -2.54 -9.35 23.81
C GLU A 52 -3.73 -8.43 23.54
N LYS A 53 -3.84 -7.33 24.29
CA LYS A 53 -4.87 -6.31 24.06
C LYS A 53 -4.72 -5.64 22.69
N CYS A 54 -3.47 -5.39 22.26
CA CYS A 54 -3.21 -4.86 20.92
C CYS A 54 -3.65 -5.85 19.84
N LYS A 55 -3.31 -7.13 20.00
CA LYS A 55 -3.74 -8.20 19.09
C LYS A 55 -5.27 -8.32 19.04
N ASP A 56 -5.94 -8.29 20.18
CA ASP A 56 -7.41 -8.32 20.27
C ASP A 56 -8.05 -7.16 19.51
N LEU A 57 -7.48 -5.95 19.65
CA LEU A 57 -7.94 -4.78 18.91
C LEU A 57 -7.74 -4.93 17.41
N LEU A 58 -6.55 -5.33 16.96
CA LEU A 58 -6.22 -5.51 15.55
C LEU A 58 -7.08 -6.62 14.90
N THR A 59 -7.39 -7.67 15.62
CA THR A 59 -8.24 -8.79 15.14
C THR A 59 -9.66 -8.33 14.77
N LYS A 60 -10.17 -7.24 15.36
CA LYS A 60 -11.46 -6.67 14.96
C LYS A 60 -11.49 -6.20 13.52
N PHE A 61 -10.33 -5.87 12.93
CA PHE A 61 -10.17 -5.42 11.55
C PHE A 61 -9.86 -6.56 10.57
N ASP A 62 -9.80 -7.80 11.03
CA ASP A 62 -9.48 -8.97 10.19
C ASP A 62 -10.37 -9.07 8.95
N CYS A 63 -11.68 -8.82 9.10
CA CYS A 63 -12.62 -8.85 7.98
C CYS A 63 -12.31 -7.78 6.91
N ILE A 64 -11.64 -6.70 7.28
CA ILE A 64 -11.20 -5.65 6.35
C ILE A 64 -9.88 -6.06 5.70
N PHE A 65 -8.89 -6.48 6.48
CA PHE A 65 -7.56 -6.87 5.98
C PHE A 65 -7.57 -8.13 5.10
N LYS A 66 -8.53 -9.03 5.29
CA LYS A 66 -8.68 -10.26 4.49
C LYS A 66 -9.54 -10.08 3.25
N ASP A 67 -10.17 -8.93 3.06
CA ASP A 67 -11.01 -8.66 1.88
C ASP A 67 -10.14 -8.38 0.64
N LYS A 68 -10.05 -9.37 -0.25
CA LYS A 68 -9.26 -9.34 -1.48
C LYS A 68 -9.77 -8.33 -2.52
N GLU A 69 -11.01 -7.88 -2.39
CA GLU A 69 -11.59 -6.91 -3.31
C GLU A 69 -11.25 -5.45 -2.93
N LYS A 70 -10.86 -5.22 -1.67
CA LYS A 70 -10.47 -3.90 -1.19
C LYS A 70 -9.02 -3.59 -1.52
N THR A 71 -8.74 -2.32 -1.82
CA THR A 71 -7.40 -1.80 -2.02
C THR A 71 -6.94 -1.04 -0.77
N ILE A 72 -5.76 -1.40 -0.26
CA ILE A 72 -5.08 -0.67 0.81
C ILE A 72 -4.07 0.29 0.19
N ILE A 73 -4.20 1.56 0.52
CA ILE A 73 -3.32 2.64 0.08
C ILE A 73 -2.34 2.93 1.21
N GLY A 74 -1.05 2.88 0.93
CA GLY A 74 -0.03 3.15 1.94
C GLY A 74 1.23 3.75 1.34
N HIS A 75 2.15 4.08 2.22
CA HIS A 75 3.50 4.50 1.88
C HIS A 75 4.49 3.53 2.51
N ASN A 76 5.26 2.81 1.69
CA ASN A 76 6.13 1.74 2.15
C ASN A 76 5.35 0.64 2.92
N ILE A 77 4.32 0.12 2.29
CA ILE A 77 3.34 -0.82 2.87
C ILE A 77 4.01 -2.07 3.47
N LYS A 78 5.16 -2.49 2.96
CA LYS A 78 5.87 -3.66 3.51
C LYS A 78 6.20 -3.50 4.99
N THR A 79 6.42 -2.27 5.48
CA THR A 79 6.66 -2.00 6.91
C THR A 79 5.39 -2.18 7.74
N ASP A 80 4.25 -1.77 7.21
CA ASP A 80 2.94 -1.97 7.83
C ASP A 80 2.60 -3.47 7.91
N ILE A 81 2.82 -4.20 6.82
CA ILE A 81 2.63 -5.66 6.76
C ILE A 81 3.53 -6.36 7.79
N ALA A 82 4.81 -5.98 7.87
CA ALA A 82 5.75 -6.56 8.83
C ALA A 82 5.36 -6.29 10.28
N LEU A 83 4.82 -5.11 10.59
CA LEU A 83 4.37 -4.78 11.93
C LEU A 83 3.10 -5.56 12.31
N LEU A 84 2.13 -5.67 11.41
CA LEU A 84 0.92 -6.47 11.62
C LEU A 84 1.24 -7.96 11.80
N ALA A 85 2.20 -8.49 11.05
CA ALA A 85 2.63 -9.89 11.17
C ALA A 85 3.15 -10.24 12.56
N LYS A 86 3.71 -9.28 13.33
CA LYS A 86 4.12 -9.49 14.73
C LYS A 86 2.95 -9.79 15.67
N TYR A 87 1.73 -9.47 15.24
CA TYR A 87 0.48 -9.74 15.95
C TYR A 87 -0.34 -10.85 15.28
N ASP A 88 0.26 -11.61 14.36
CA ASP A 88 -0.39 -12.67 13.57
C ASP A 88 -1.56 -12.14 12.71
N ILE A 89 -1.49 -10.90 12.28
CA ILE A 89 -2.46 -10.27 11.37
C ILE A 89 -1.89 -10.26 9.95
N GLU A 90 -2.65 -10.82 9.01
CA GLU A 90 -2.29 -10.89 7.60
C GLU A 90 -3.15 -9.93 6.76
N ILE A 91 -2.54 -9.35 5.72
CA ILE A 91 -3.22 -8.49 4.75
C ILE A 91 -3.37 -9.23 3.42
N ASP A 92 -4.61 -9.45 2.99
CA ASP A 92 -4.95 -10.05 1.69
C ASP A 92 -5.45 -9.02 0.66
N ASN A 93 -5.61 -7.77 1.07
CA ASN A 93 -6.07 -6.68 0.21
C ASN A 93 -5.17 -6.49 -1.02
N LYS A 94 -5.72 -5.92 -2.09
CA LYS A 94 -4.90 -5.33 -3.16
C LYS A 94 -4.05 -4.20 -2.56
N LEU A 95 -2.78 -4.11 -2.97
CA LEU A 95 -1.86 -3.09 -2.47
C LEU A 95 -1.73 -1.94 -3.44
N TRP A 96 -1.63 -0.73 -2.91
CA TRP A 96 -1.28 0.47 -3.67
C TRP A 96 -0.28 1.33 -2.88
N ASP A 97 1.00 1.23 -3.21
CA ASP A 97 2.08 1.89 -2.49
C ASP A 97 2.47 3.20 -3.19
N VAL A 98 2.19 4.33 -2.56
CA VAL A 98 2.49 5.66 -3.11
C VAL A 98 3.99 5.94 -3.22
N MET A 99 4.82 5.31 -2.36
CA MET A 99 6.28 5.41 -2.45
C MET A 99 6.80 4.76 -3.73
N ILE A 100 6.31 3.56 -4.05
CA ILE A 100 6.69 2.83 -5.25
C ILE A 100 6.16 3.53 -6.51
N ALA A 101 4.93 4.04 -6.47
CA ALA A 101 4.38 4.82 -7.58
C ALA A 101 5.27 6.04 -7.91
N HIS A 102 5.67 6.79 -6.89
CA HIS A 102 6.56 7.94 -7.09
C HIS A 102 7.95 7.52 -7.59
N TYR A 103 8.48 6.41 -7.10
CA TYR A 103 9.75 5.87 -7.60
C TYR A 103 9.71 5.57 -9.11
N LEU A 104 8.61 5.05 -9.63
CA LEU A 104 8.46 4.80 -11.06
C LEU A 104 8.29 6.08 -11.87
N ILE A 105 7.62 7.10 -11.32
CA ILE A 105 7.36 8.38 -11.98
C ILE A 105 8.62 9.25 -12.00
N GLU A 106 9.32 9.37 -10.88
CA GLU A 106 10.47 10.24 -10.67
C GLU A 106 11.60 9.50 -9.90
N PRO A 107 12.31 8.55 -10.56
CA PRO A 107 13.26 7.66 -9.89
C PRO A 107 14.41 8.36 -9.15
N GLU A 108 14.79 9.54 -9.62
CA GLU A 108 15.95 10.31 -9.10
C GLU A 108 15.63 11.16 -7.87
N LEU A 109 14.34 11.28 -7.51
CA LEU A 109 13.91 12.13 -6.41
C LEU A 109 13.81 11.36 -5.08
N ASN A 110 13.64 12.10 -3.99
CA ASN A 110 13.36 11.51 -2.69
C ASN A 110 11.90 11.02 -2.62
N HIS A 111 11.69 9.83 -2.07
CA HIS A 111 10.36 9.18 -1.99
C HIS A 111 9.82 9.12 -0.55
N SER A 112 10.46 9.81 0.41
CA SER A 112 9.95 9.87 1.78
C SER A 112 8.60 10.59 1.84
N LEU A 113 7.75 10.19 2.78
CA LEU A 113 6.42 10.78 2.92
C LEU A 113 6.49 12.29 3.21
N ASP A 114 7.48 12.74 4.01
CA ASP A 114 7.69 14.16 4.32
C ASP A 114 8.00 14.94 3.04
N TYR A 115 8.94 14.45 2.23
CA TYR A 115 9.28 15.08 0.96
C TYR A 115 8.08 15.14 0.00
N LEU A 116 7.34 14.05 -0.12
CA LEU A 116 6.15 13.99 -0.97
C LEU A 116 5.04 14.93 -0.46
N SER A 117 4.90 15.03 0.86
CA SER A 117 3.97 15.96 1.49
C SER A 117 4.31 17.41 1.15
N ASP A 118 5.57 17.79 1.26
CA ASP A 118 6.02 19.16 0.97
C ASP A 118 5.77 19.58 -0.48
N ILE A 119 5.87 18.64 -1.42
CA ILE A 119 5.72 18.94 -2.87
C ILE A 119 4.27 18.83 -3.33
N TYR A 120 3.53 17.82 -2.85
CA TYR A 120 2.26 17.43 -3.46
C TYR A 120 1.05 17.63 -2.57
N ALA A 121 1.22 17.76 -1.23
CA ALA A 121 0.08 17.91 -0.34
C ALA A 121 -0.62 19.25 -0.53
N LYS A 122 -1.93 19.19 -0.45
CA LYS A 122 -2.80 20.35 -0.23
C LYS A 122 -3.04 20.50 1.27
N ASP A 123 -3.42 21.69 1.70
CA ASP A 123 -3.75 21.94 3.10
C ASP A 123 -4.87 21.01 3.59
N GLY A 124 -4.55 20.22 4.60
CA GLY A 124 -5.48 19.28 5.24
C GLY A 124 -5.68 17.95 4.51
N GLY A 125 -6.33 17.01 5.17
CA GLY A 125 -6.65 15.68 4.63
C GLY A 125 -5.54 14.63 4.75
N ASP A 126 -5.87 13.41 4.35
CA ASP A 126 -4.91 12.30 4.34
C ASP A 126 -3.96 12.40 3.17
N ILE A 127 -2.66 12.52 3.46
CA ILE A 127 -1.62 12.67 2.45
C ILE A 127 -1.52 11.46 1.52
N ARG A 128 -1.72 10.24 2.02
CA ARG A 128 -1.64 9.02 1.23
C ARG A 128 -2.73 8.98 0.17
N TRP A 129 -3.95 9.41 0.52
CA TRP A 129 -5.04 9.57 -0.43
C TRP A 129 -4.75 10.60 -1.51
N GLN A 130 -4.23 11.77 -1.12
CA GLN A 130 -3.88 12.83 -2.07
C GLN A 130 -2.81 12.37 -3.06
N LEU A 131 -1.79 11.67 -2.57
CA LEU A 131 -0.74 11.09 -3.41
C LEU A 131 -1.28 9.98 -4.31
N TYR A 132 -2.15 9.12 -3.80
CA TYR A 132 -2.80 8.07 -4.56
C TYR A 132 -3.55 8.62 -5.77
N GLU A 133 -4.44 9.60 -5.56
CA GLU A 133 -5.20 10.23 -6.64
C GLU A 133 -4.29 10.84 -7.70
N LYS A 134 -3.26 11.55 -7.27
CA LYS A 134 -2.30 12.20 -8.16
C LYS A 134 -1.44 11.21 -8.93
N PHE A 135 -0.86 10.25 -8.24
CA PHE A 135 0.09 9.32 -8.87
C PHE A 135 -0.60 8.28 -9.74
N LYS A 136 -1.84 7.93 -9.43
CA LYS A 136 -2.65 7.07 -10.30
C LYS A 136 -2.82 7.67 -11.70
N ALA A 137 -3.10 8.98 -11.78
CA ALA A 137 -3.16 9.68 -13.05
C ALA A 137 -1.79 9.71 -13.77
N LEU A 138 -0.72 10.05 -13.04
CA LEU A 138 0.63 10.14 -13.60
C LEU A 138 1.18 8.78 -14.08
N LEU A 139 0.87 7.68 -13.41
CA LEU A 139 1.23 6.34 -13.87
C LEU A 139 0.62 6.05 -15.24
N SER A 140 -0.68 6.33 -15.41
CA SER A 140 -1.37 6.14 -16.69
C SER A 140 -0.85 7.06 -17.77
N GLU A 141 -0.61 8.34 -17.48
CA GLU A 141 -0.06 9.31 -18.43
C GLU A 141 1.34 8.90 -18.95
N ASN A 142 2.13 8.24 -18.09
CA ASN A 142 3.48 7.77 -18.44
C ASN A 142 3.53 6.31 -18.92
N ASN A 143 2.39 5.64 -19.10
CA ASN A 143 2.29 4.23 -19.48
C ASN A 143 3.01 3.27 -18.50
N LEU A 144 2.97 3.56 -17.19
CA LEU A 144 3.61 2.79 -16.14
C LEU A 144 2.65 1.84 -15.41
N ASP A 145 1.37 1.80 -15.80
CA ASP A 145 0.35 0.98 -15.14
C ASP A 145 0.73 -0.50 -15.08
N ASN A 146 1.12 -1.09 -16.21
CA ASN A 146 1.48 -2.50 -16.27
C ASN A 146 2.66 -2.81 -15.35
N LEU A 147 3.71 -2.00 -15.38
CA LEU A 147 4.87 -2.17 -14.51
C LEU A 147 4.47 -2.08 -13.02
N PHE A 148 3.63 -1.12 -12.68
CA PHE A 148 3.18 -0.92 -11.31
C PHE A 148 2.31 -2.08 -10.81
N TYR A 149 1.25 -2.44 -11.55
CA TYR A 149 0.26 -3.43 -11.09
C TYR A 149 0.72 -4.87 -11.26
N GLU A 150 1.44 -5.19 -12.35
CA GLU A 150 1.80 -6.57 -12.69
C GLU A 150 3.15 -7.00 -12.10
N ILE A 151 4.03 -6.05 -11.78
CA ILE A 151 5.38 -6.34 -11.30
C ILE A 151 5.62 -5.78 -9.91
N GLU A 152 5.48 -4.47 -9.72
CA GLU A 152 5.89 -3.81 -8.46
C GLU A 152 4.98 -4.18 -7.29
N MET A 153 3.66 -4.15 -7.44
CA MET A 153 2.76 -4.47 -6.33
C MET A 153 2.83 -5.94 -5.90
N PRO A 154 2.87 -6.94 -6.80
CA PRO A 154 3.16 -8.32 -6.41
C PRO A 154 4.51 -8.48 -5.71
N LEU A 155 5.55 -7.76 -6.16
CA LEU A 155 6.88 -7.80 -5.56
C LEU A 155 6.88 -7.27 -4.12
N VAL A 156 6.16 -6.19 -3.82
CA VAL A 156 6.00 -5.65 -2.45
C VAL A 156 5.53 -6.73 -1.49
N ARG A 157 4.53 -7.53 -1.90
CA ARG A 157 3.99 -8.61 -1.06
C ARG A 157 5.01 -9.72 -0.82
N VAL A 158 5.72 -10.13 -1.86
CA VAL A 158 6.78 -11.16 -1.74
C VAL A 158 7.90 -10.67 -0.82
N LEU A 159 8.37 -9.43 -0.98
CA LEU A 159 9.41 -8.84 -0.15
C LEU A 159 8.98 -8.73 1.31
N ALA A 160 7.74 -8.32 1.58
CA ALA A 160 7.21 -8.25 2.94
C ALA A 160 7.19 -9.63 3.62
N GLN A 161 6.79 -10.68 2.89
CA GLN A 161 6.80 -12.06 3.38
C GLN A 161 8.21 -12.57 3.67
N MET A 162 9.16 -12.30 2.77
CA MET A 162 10.55 -12.72 2.95
C MET A 162 11.21 -12.00 4.13
N GLU A 163 10.98 -10.69 4.31
CA GLU A 163 11.47 -9.94 5.47
C GLU A 163 10.88 -10.46 6.78
N ALA A 164 9.59 -10.79 6.81
CA ALA A 164 8.94 -11.40 7.98
C ALA A 164 9.55 -12.75 8.36
N ASN A 165 10.05 -13.51 7.39
CA ASN A 165 10.73 -14.79 7.60
C ASN A 165 12.23 -14.62 7.94
N GLY A 166 12.74 -13.41 8.13
CA GLY A 166 14.12 -13.12 8.53
C GLY A 166 15.14 -13.20 7.41
N VAL A 167 14.71 -13.24 6.14
CA VAL A 167 15.62 -13.21 4.98
C VAL A 167 16.05 -11.78 4.71
N LYS A 168 17.36 -11.50 4.72
CA LYS A 168 17.91 -10.24 4.25
C LYS A 168 17.88 -10.23 2.73
N ILE A 169 17.19 -9.24 2.14
CA ILE A 169 17.01 -9.14 0.69
C ILE A 169 17.71 -7.90 0.18
N ASP A 170 18.44 -8.04 -0.92
CA ASP A 170 18.87 -6.93 -1.75
C ASP A 170 17.68 -6.49 -2.62
N ILE A 171 16.89 -5.55 -2.08
CA ILE A 171 15.68 -5.03 -2.72
C ILE A 171 16.02 -4.31 -4.03
N GLU A 172 17.12 -3.58 -4.05
CA GLU A 172 17.54 -2.83 -5.23
C GLU A 172 17.97 -3.77 -6.36
N GLY A 173 18.73 -4.80 -6.05
CA GLY A 173 19.12 -5.84 -7.02
C GLY A 173 17.91 -6.58 -7.59
N LEU A 174 16.91 -6.94 -6.76
CA LEU A 174 15.68 -7.58 -7.23
C LEU A 174 14.82 -6.65 -8.10
N ARG A 175 14.75 -5.37 -7.76
CA ARG A 175 14.02 -4.38 -8.56
C ARG A 175 14.67 -4.19 -9.92
N GLN A 176 15.99 -4.06 -10.00
CA GLN A 176 16.73 -3.96 -11.25
C GLN A 176 16.50 -5.19 -12.16
N ILE A 177 16.54 -6.40 -11.59
CA ILE A 177 16.25 -7.63 -12.34
C ILE A 177 14.82 -7.63 -12.89
N SER A 178 13.83 -7.22 -12.08
CA SER A 178 12.43 -7.13 -12.52
C SER A 178 12.24 -6.12 -13.64
N GLU A 179 12.88 -4.96 -13.55
CA GLU A 179 12.82 -3.93 -14.59
C GLU A 179 13.51 -4.36 -15.89
N GLU A 180 14.65 -5.03 -15.80
CA GLU A 180 15.36 -5.61 -16.95
C GLU A 180 14.51 -6.66 -17.64
N GLN A 181 13.89 -7.58 -16.89
CA GLN A 181 13.00 -8.59 -17.43
C GLN A 181 11.76 -7.98 -18.10
N ALA A 182 11.15 -6.96 -17.49
CA ALA A 182 10.01 -6.26 -18.07
C ALA A 182 10.37 -5.59 -19.41
N LYS A 183 11.54 -4.96 -19.49
CA LYS A 183 12.04 -4.35 -20.74
C LYS A 183 12.35 -5.40 -21.80
N GLU A 184 12.89 -6.54 -21.41
CA GLU A 184 13.20 -7.64 -22.32
C GLU A 184 11.91 -8.26 -22.90
N ILE A 185 10.89 -8.48 -22.06
CA ILE A 185 9.56 -8.94 -22.50
C ILE A 185 8.92 -7.94 -23.48
N ALA A 186 8.92 -6.66 -23.15
CA ALA A 186 8.36 -5.61 -24.02
C ALA A 186 9.11 -5.53 -25.37
N GLY A 187 10.44 -5.73 -25.36
CA GLY A 187 11.26 -5.80 -26.56
C GLY A 187 10.92 -7.01 -27.45
N ILE A 188 10.70 -8.17 -26.84
CA ILE A 188 10.28 -9.39 -27.55
C ILE A 188 8.88 -9.22 -28.13
N GLU A 189 7.92 -8.68 -27.38
CA GLU A 189 6.58 -8.40 -27.86
C GLU A 189 6.57 -7.46 -29.05
N SER A 190 7.34 -6.35 -29.01
CA SER A 190 7.50 -5.44 -30.15
C SER A 190 8.07 -6.12 -31.37
N SER A 191 9.09 -6.97 -31.19
CA SER A 191 9.70 -7.74 -32.31
C SER A 191 8.71 -8.74 -32.90
N ILE A 192 7.87 -9.36 -32.09
CA ILE A 192 6.84 -10.30 -32.55
C ILE A 192 5.76 -9.55 -33.36
N TYR A 193 5.32 -8.38 -32.88
CA TYR A 193 4.36 -7.54 -33.61
C TYR A 193 4.90 -7.05 -34.95
N GLU A 194 6.19 -6.68 -35.02
CA GLU A 194 6.84 -6.31 -36.27
C GLU A 194 6.89 -7.47 -37.27
N ILE A 195 7.18 -8.69 -36.80
CA ILE A 195 7.25 -9.90 -37.65
C ILE A 195 5.85 -10.35 -38.10
N ALA A 196 4.84 -10.22 -37.23
CA ALA A 196 3.46 -10.63 -37.52
C ALA A 196 2.70 -9.62 -38.36
N GLU A 197 3.20 -8.39 -38.55
CA GLU A 197 2.54 -7.26 -39.20
C GLU A 197 1.19 -6.88 -38.57
N THR A 198 0.78 -7.52 -37.48
CA THR A 198 -0.47 -7.25 -36.75
C THR A 198 -0.31 -7.54 -35.28
N PRO A 199 -0.81 -6.69 -34.38
CA PRO A 199 -0.88 -7.01 -32.96
C PRO A 199 -1.84 -8.18 -32.73
N PHE A 200 -1.42 -9.14 -31.91
CA PHE A 200 -2.26 -10.25 -31.44
C PHE A 200 -2.38 -10.21 -29.93
N ASN A 201 -3.53 -10.66 -29.44
CA ASN A 201 -3.81 -10.77 -28.01
C ASN A 201 -3.27 -12.09 -27.44
#